data_17a3b9328f6bd1c841a8e51991b80377
#
_entry.id   17a3b9328f6bd1c841a8e51991b80377
#
_cell.length_a   1.000
_cell.length_b   1.000
_cell.length_c   1.000
_cell.angle_alpha   90.00
_cell.angle_beta   90.00
_cell.angle_gamma   90.00
#
_symmetry.space_group_name_H-M   'P 1'
#
loop_
_entity.id
_entity.type
_entity.pdbx_description
1 polymer ?
#
loop_
_entity_poly.entity_id
_entity_poly.type
_entity_poly.pdbx_seq_one_letter_code
_entity_poly.pdbx_strand_id
1 'polypeptide(L)'
;LKKRAINSLVLGIELFNRPHDQGRSESVLILLHHAFEMLLKAIIKDRTGTVHAKGEKYSFGFDKCLEVAQNEIKVISVDERATLSILDAHRDTAVHYYQDVSEDLLYLQAQAAVTLFDDLLSRGFKERLADCIPERVLPVSTRPPKDLKVLIDSELSQVDELLQAGSRKGIQAAARLRPILALATATRSDAERVTEGELLKAINRRRRGD
;
A
#
# COMPACT_ATOMS: atom_id res chain seq x y z
N LEU A 1 -1.34 -13.32 15.72
CA LEU A 1 -1.49 -12.32 14.65
C LEU A 1 -0.59 -11.12 14.91
N LYS A 2 -0.72 -10.39 16.04
CA LYS A 2 0.10 -9.20 16.37
C LYS A 2 1.61 -9.45 16.20
N LYS A 3 2.16 -10.52 16.79
CA LYS A 3 3.59 -10.88 16.64
C LYS A 3 3.98 -11.09 15.16
N ARG A 4 3.11 -11.70 14.36
CA ARG A 4 3.35 -11.85 12.92
C ARG A 4 3.37 -10.50 12.20
N ALA A 5 2.45 -9.60 12.54
CA ALA A 5 2.40 -8.25 11.99
C ALA A 5 3.73 -7.51 12.23
N ILE A 6 4.20 -7.48 13.48
CA ILE A 6 5.48 -6.84 13.85
C ILE A 6 6.65 -7.49 13.13
N ASN A 7 6.73 -8.83 13.10
CA ASN A 7 7.80 -9.53 12.39
C ASN A 7 7.83 -9.22 10.89
N SER A 8 6.67 -9.15 10.25
CA SER A 8 6.60 -8.80 8.81
C SER A 8 7.02 -7.37 8.56
N LEU A 9 6.64 -6.43 9.43
CA LEU A 9 7.10 -5.05 9.35
C LEU A 9 8.62 -4.96 9.48
N VAL A 10 9.19 -5.62 10.49
CA VAL A 10 10.65 -5.65 10.72
C VAL A 10 11.39 -6.19 9.51
N LEU A 11 10.94 -7.32 8.97
CA LEU A 11 11.52 -7.88 7.74
C LEU A 11 11.38 -6.93 6.54
N GLY A 12 10.24 -6.23 6.42
CA GLY A 12 10.04 -5.21 5.39
C GLY A 12 11.05 -4.06 5.52
N ILE A 13 11.29 -3.57 6.74
CA ILE A 13 12.29 -2.51 7.01
C ILE A 13 13.71 -3.02 6.74
N GLU A 14 14.06 -4.24 7.14
CA GLU A 14 15.36 -4.85 6.87
C GLU A 14 15.62 -4.98 5.36
N LEU A 15 14.63 -5.43 4.60
CA LEU A 15 14.72 -5.50 3.15
C LEU A 15 14.77 -4.12 2.50
N PHE A 16 14.04 -3.14 3.03
CA PHE A 16 14.12 -1.76 2.56
C PHE A 16 15.54 -1.20 2.66
N ASN A 17 16.26 -1.51 3.75
CA ASN A 17 17.63 -1.06 3.99
C ASN A 17 18.69 -1.95 3.30
N ARG A 18 18.28 -2.99 2.59
CA ARG A 18 19.19 -3.91 1.91
C ARG A 18 19.91 -3.20 0.75
N PRO A 19 21.24 -3.39 0.59
CA PRO A 19 22.01 -2.73 -0.47
C PRO A 19 21.78 -3.29 -1.89
N HIS A 20 21.15 -4.46 -2.01
CA HIS A 20 20.89 -5.11 -3.30
C HIS A 20 19.43 -4.88 -3.73
N ASP A 21 19.24 -4.42 -4.96
CA ASP A 21 17.92 -4.03 -5.47
C ASP A 21 17.08 -5.20 -5.98
N GLN A 22 17.70 -6.31 -6.37
CA GLN A 22 16.97 -7.45 -6.93
C GLN A 22 15.88 -7.98 -6.00
N GLY A 23 14.62 -7.87 -6.43
CA GLY A 23 13.44 -8.32 -5.69
C GLY A 23 13.16 -7.52 -4.40
N ARG A 24 13.83 -6.37 -4.19
CA ARG A 24 13.71 -5.57 -2.97
C ARG A 24 12.36 -4.87 -2.89
N SER A 25 11.98 -4.16 -3.94
CA SER A 25 10.76 -3.35 -3.97
C SER A 25 9.51 -4.19 -3.78
N GLU A 26 9.39 -5.29 -4.52
CA GLU A 26 8.26 -6.23 -4.41
C GLU A 26 8.21 -6.85 -3.02
N SER A 27 9.34 -7.31 -2.51
CA SER A 27 9.39 -7.96 -1.20
C SER A 27 9.04 -7.01 -0.08
N VAL A 28 9.46 -5.75 -0.14
CA VAL A 28 9.10 -4.70 0.83
C VAL A 28 7.59 -4.49 0.80
N LEU A 29 6.99 -4.28 -0.38
CA LEU A 29 5.54 -4.03 -0.51
C LEU A 29 4.72 -5.22 -0.03
N ILE A 30 5.12 -6.45 -0.36
CA ILE A 30 4.46 -7.68 0.12
C ILE A 30 4.50 -7.76 1.65
N LEU A 31 5.65 -7.48 2.25
CA LEU A 31 5.82 -7.57 3.70
C LEU A 31 5.09 -6.46 4.44
N LEU A 32 5.09 -5.24 3.93
CA LEU A 32 4.32 -4.13 4.48
C LEU A 32 2.82 -4.43 4.42
N HIS A 33 2.32 -4.87 3.26
CA HIS A 33 0.92 -5.27 3.12
C HIS A 33 0.55 -6.39 4.10
N HIS A 34 1.34 -7.46 4.17
CA HIS A 34 1.10 -8.57 5.11
C HIS A 34 1.16 -8.11 6.57
N ALA A 35 2.05 -7.18 6.91
CA ALA A 35 2.13 -6.61 8.25
C ALA A 35 0.80 -5.93 8.64
N PHE A 36 0.23 -5.10 7.77
CA PHE A 36 -1.05 -4.47 8.02
C PHE A 36 -2.22 -5.44 8.04
N GLU A 37 -2.25 -6.41 7.12
CA GLU A 37 -3.28 -7.44 7.13
C GLU A 37 -3.31 -8.18 8.47
N MET A 38 -2.14 -8.58 8.98
CA MET A 38 -2.03 -9.26 10.27
C MET A 38 -2.35 -8.36 11.45
N LEU A 39 -1.97 -7.07 11.40
CA LEU A 39 -2.29 -6.11 12.46
C LEU A 39 -3.79 -5.84 12.53
N LEU A 40 -4.43 -5.56 11.40
CA LEU A 40 -5.88 -5.33 11.33
C LEU A 40 -6.65 -6.58 11.81
N LYS A 41 -6.26 -7.77 11.36
CA LYS A 41 -6.85 -9.03 11.86
C LYS A 41 -6.63 -9.21 13.36
N ALA A 42 -5.48 -8.79 13.89
CA ALA A 42 -5.25 -8.87 15.33
C ALA A 42 -6.19 -7.95 16.11
N ILE A 43 -6.34 -6.70 15.65
CA ILE A 43 -7.25 -5.72 16.26
C ILE A 43 -8.71 -6.17 16.15
N ILE A 44 -9.14 -6.63 14.96
CA ILE A 44 -10.49 -7.13 14.73
C ILE A 44 -10.78 -8.29 15.68
N LYS A 45 -9.87 -9.27 15.75
CA LYS A 45 -10.04 -10.43 16.64
C LYS A 45 -10.13 -10.04 18.10
N ASP A 46 -9.33 -9.07 18.54
CA ASP A 46 -9.36 -8.57 19.91
C ASP A 46 -10.70 -7.90 20.25
N ARG A 47 -11.28 -7.14 19.30
CA ARG A 47 -12.51 -6.38 19.50
C ARG A 47 -13.80 -7.20 19.28
N THR A 48 -13.78 -8.15 18.33
CA THR A 48 -14.98 -8.89 17.88
C THR A 48 -14.94 -10.39 18.23
N GLY A 49 -13.79 -10.89 18.67
CA GLY A 49 -13.56 -12.31 18.97
C GLY A 49 -13.26 -13.17 17.73
N THR A 50 -13.54 -12.71 16.52
CA THR A 50 -13.37 -13.49 15.28
C THR A 50 -12.79 -12.64 14.15
N VAL A 51 -12.18 -13.32 13.17
CA VAL A 51 -11.75 -12.76 11.88
C VAL A 51 -12.33 -13.55 10.70
N HIS A 52 -13.44 -14.25 10.96
CA HIS A 52 -14.14 -15.05 9.97
C HIS A 52 -15.59 -14.59 9.87
N ALA A 53 -16.15 -14.57 8.68
CA ALA A 53 -17.59 -14.46 8.52
C ALA A 53 -18.27 -15.73 9.04
N LYS A 54 -19.52 -15.60 9.47
CA LYS A 54 -20.28 -16.73 10.03
C LYS A 54 -20.38 -17.86 8.99
N GLY A 55 -19.87 -19.03 9.35
CA GLY A 55 -19.87 -20.21 8.47
C GLY A 55 -18.72 -20.29 7.46
N GLU A 56 -17.86 -19.28 7.39
CA GLU A 56 -16.73 -19.26 6.44
C GLU A 56 -15.48 -19.93 7.03
N LYS A 57 -14.81 -20.73 6.18
CA LYS A 57 -13.55 -21.40 6.53
C LYS A 57 -12.35 -20.45 6.52
N TYR A 58 -12.39 -19.46 5.63
CA TYR A 58 -11.27 -18.53 5.42
C TYR A 58 -11.47 -17.26 6.26
N SER A 59 -10.35 -16.71 6.75
CA SER A 59 -10.36 -15.42 7.43
C SER A 59 -10.61 -14.29 6.44
N PHE A 60 -11.03 -13.13 6.94
CA PHE A 60 -11.24 -11.92 6.13
C PHE A 60 -10.03 -11.63 5.25
N GLY A 61 -10.28 -11.26 3.99
CA GLY A 61 -9.28 -10.65 3.11
C GLY A 61 -8.96 -9.22 3.55
N PHE A 62 -7.95 -8.60 2.93
CA PHE A 62 -7.48 -7.27 3.32
C PHE A 62 -8.58 -6.21 3.22
N ASP A 63 -9.31 -6.16 2.09
CA ASP A 63 -10.43 -5.23 1.89
C ASP A 63 -11.50 -5.34 2.97
N LYS A 64 -11.87 -6.57 3.36
CA LYS A 64 -12.84 -6.78 4.43
C LYS A 64 -12.29 -6.34 5.77
N CYS A 65 -11.00 -6.52 6.02
CA CYS A 65 -10.34 -5.99 7.22
C CYS A 65 -10.38 -4.46 7.27
N LEU A 66 -10.16 -3.78 6.13
CA LEU A 66 -10.27 -2.32 6.03
C LEU A 66 -11.70 -1.84 6.29
N GLU A 67 -12.69 -2.50 5.70
CA GLU A 67 -14.10 -2.19 5.90
C GLU A 67 -14.50 -2.28 7.38
N VAL A 68 -14.20 -3.40 8.03
CA VAL A 68 -14.53 -3.66 9.45
C VAL A 68 -13.78 -2.68 10.35
N ALA A 69 -12.48 -2.46 10.09
CA ALA A 69 -11.65 -1.54 10.87
C ALA A 69 -12.14 -0.09 10.81
N GLN A 70 -12.63 0.37 9.65
CA GLN A 70 -13.16 1.72 9.47
C GLN A 70 -14.60 1.86 9.98
N ASN A 71 -15.51 1.00 9.55
CA ASN A 71 -16.94 1.20 9.73
C ASN A 71 -17.46 0.66 11.06
N GLU A 72 -16.97 -0.50 11.51
CA GLU A 72 -17.47 -1.17 12.70
C GLU A 72 -16.63 -0.81 13.94
N ILE A 73 -15.30 -0.98 13.86
CA ILE A 73 -14.39 -0.75 14.98
C ILE A 73 -13.97 0.71 15.10
N LYS A 74 -13.97 1.44 13.98
CA LYS A 74 -13.53 2.84 13.88
C LYS A 74 -12.10 3.07 14.36
N VAL A 75 -11.21 2.11 14.10
CA VAL A 75 -9.80 2.18 14.48
C VAL A 75 -8.94 2.85 13.41
N ILE A 76 -9.43 2.92 12.16
CA ILE A 76 -8.81 3.66 11.06
C ILE A 76 -9.73 4.76 10.54
N SER A 77 -9.15 5.87 10.13
CA SER A 77 -9.82 6.96 9.44
C SER A 77 -10.02 6.66 7.95
N VAL A 78 -10.75 7.54 7.24
CA VAL A 78 -10.91 7.48 5.78
C VAL A 78 -9.56 7.61 5.08
N ASP A 79 -8.72 8.57 5.52
CA ASP A 79 -7.40 8.83 4.92
C ASP A 79 -6.42 7.67 5.15
N GLU A 80 -6.46 7.07 6.33
CA GLU A 80 -5.64 5.88 6.65
C GLU A 80 -6.07 4.66 5.85
N ARG A 81 -7.38 4.47 5.65
CA ARG A 81 -7.88 3.44 4.75
C ARG A 81 -7.39 3.68 3.32
N ALA A 82 -7.43 4.92 2.85
CA ALA A 82 -6.94 5.28 1.53
C ALA A 82 -5.43 4.96 1.39
N THR A 83 -4.62 5.31 2.39
CA THR A 83 -3.19 4.96 2.44
C THR A 83 -2.97 3.45 2.34
N LEU A 84 -3.73 2.65 3.07
CA LEU A 84 -3.65 1.20 3.03
C LEU A 84 -4.15 0.60 1.70
N SER A 85 -5.16 1.20 1.08
CA SER A 85 -5.62 0.79 -0.25
C SER A 85 -4.59 1.10 -1.34
N ILE A 86 -3.84 2.20 -1.20
CA ILE A 86 -2.70 2.53 -2.08
C ILE A 86 -1.60 1.47 -1.94
N LEU A 87 -1.26 1.10 -0.72
CA LEU A 87 -0.28 0.05 -0.46
C LEU A 87 -0.69 -1.29 -1.09
N ASP A 88 -1.96 -1.67 -0.96
CA ASP A 88 -2.51 -2.87 -1.58
C ASP A 88 -2.41 -2.83 -3.11
N ALA A 89 -2.77 -1.70 -3.73
CA ALA A 89 -2.65 -1.50 -5.18
C ALA A 89 -1.20 -1.59 -5.67
N HIS A 90 -0.23 -1.05 -4.92
CA HIS A 90 1.19 -1.17 -5.24
C HIS A 90 1.68 -2.61 -5.10
N ARG A 91 1.26 -3.32 -4.05
CA ARG A 91 1.59 -4.73 -3.87
C ARG A 91 1.05 -5.58 -5.02
N ASP A 92 -0.20 -5.37 -5.42
CA ASP A 92 -0.80 -6.11 -6.54
C ASP A 92 -0.04 -5.85 -7.84
N THR A 93 0.34 -4.60 -8.08
CA THR A 93 1.15 -4.23 -9.25
C THR A 93 2.51 -4.92 -9.22
N ALA A 94 3.20 -4.90 -8.09
CA ALA A 94 4.51 -5.52 -7.93
C ALA A 94 4.46 -7.05 -8.13
N VAL A 95 3.42 -7.71 -7.61
CA VAL A 95 3.27 -9.19 -7.71
C VAL A 95 2.87 -9.65 -9.11
N HIS A 96 1.99 -8.91 -9.79
CA HIS A 96 1.35 -9.41 -11.01
C HIS A 96 1.93 -8.86 -12.30
N TYR A 97 2.64 -7.72 -12.27
CA TYR A 97 3.00 -7.00 -13.49
C TYR A 97 4.49 -6.75 -13.70
N TYR A 98 5.38 -7.24 -12.85
CA TYR A 98 6.84 -7.03 -12.95
C TYR A 98 7.21 -5.55 -13.20
N GLN A 99 6.57 -4.64 -12.50
CA GLN A 99 6.86 -3.22 -12.63
C GLN A 99 7.77 -2.78 -11.48
N ASP A 100 8.85 -2.12 -11.84
CA ASP A 100 9.72 -1.47 -10.88
C ASP A 100 9.01 -0.26 -10.26
N VAL A 101 8.90 -0.27 -8.95
CA VAL A 101 8.45 0.88 -8.18
C VAL A 101 9.65 1.79 -7.99
N SER A 102 9.48 3.09 -8.26
CA SER A 102 10.58 4.03 -8.08
C SER A 102 11.05 4.07 -6.63
N GLU A 103 12.34 4.28 -6.42
CA GLU A 103 12.96 4.32 -5.10
C GLU A 103 12.32 5.38 -4.19
N ASP A 104 12.01 6.55 -4.75
CA ASP A 104 11.37 7.63 -4.03
C ASP A 104 9.96 7.26 -3.57
N LEU A 105 9.20 6.56 -4.40
CA LEU A 105 7.85 6.10 -4.08
C LEU A 105 7.89 4.99 -3.03
N LEU A 106 8.82 4.04 -3.16
CA LEU A 106 9.03 3.00 -2.16
C LEU A 106 9.39 3.59 -0.79
N TYR A 107 10.26 4.62 -0.79
CA TYR A 107 10.63 5.33 0.43
C TYR A 107 9.42 6.00 1.12
N LEU A 108 8.60 6.73 0.36
CA LEU A 108 7.39 7.36 0.89
C LEU A 108 6.41 6.33 1.45
N GLN A 109 6.21 5.22 0.74
CA GLN A 109 5.34 4.13 1.17
C GLN A 109 5.86 3.49 2.46
N ALA A 110 7.15 3.21 2.54
CA ALA A 110 7.75 2.61 3.72
C ALA A 110 7.67 3.54 4.94
N GLN A 111 7.95 4.84 4.76
CA GLN A 111 7.85 5.83 5.83
C GLN A 111 6.41 5.99 6.33
N ALA A 112 5.45 6.14 5.42
CA ALA A 112 4.03 6.23 5.77
C ALA A 112 3.55 4.96 6.48
N ALA A 113 3.98 3.79 5.99
CA ALA A 113 3.64 2.50 6.59
C ALA A 113 4.16 2.36 8.02
N VAL A 114 5.43 2.69 8.29
CA VAL A 114 6.00 2.60 9.64
C VAL A 114 5.25 3.51 10.61
N THR A 115 4.97 4.75 10.21
CA THR A 115 4.24 5.72 11.03
C THR A 115 2.82 5.24 11.32
N LEU A 116 2.08 4.84 10.29
CA LEU A 116 0.70 4.37 10.44
C LEU A 116 0.63 3.06 11.25
N PHE A 117 1.61 2.17 11.10
CA PHE A 117 1.66 0.93 11.87
C PHE A 117 1.85 1.19 13.37
N ASP A 118 2.75 2.11 13.75
CA ASP A 118 2.94 2.53 15.14
C ASP A 118 1.66 3.12 15.74
N ASP A 119 0.98 3.99 14.99
CA ASP A 119 -0.29 4.59 15.40
C ASP A 119 -1.39 3.55 15.59
N LEU A 120 -1.50 2.57 14.68
CA LEU A 120 -2.47 1.48 14.79
C LEU A 120 -2.14 0.52 15.93
N LEU A 121 -0.86 0.24 16.14
CA LEU A 121 -0.40 -0.58 17.26
C LEU A 121 -0.76 0.09 18.60
N SER A 122 -0.54 1.40 18.69
CA SER A 122 -0.88 2.21 19.86
C SER A 122 -2.39 2.23 20.11
N ARG A 123 -3.20 2.49 19.07
CA ARG A 123 -4.67 2.51 19.18
C ARG A 123 -5.28 1.14 19.48
N GLY A 124 -4.72 0.09 18.88
CA GLY A 124 -5.20 -1.27 19.05
C GLY A 124 -4.80 -1.92 20.36
N PHE A 125 -3.56 -1.76 20.78
CA PHE A 125 -2.95 -2.52 21.88
C PHE A 125 -2.28 -1.68 22.95
N LYS A 126 -2.25 -0.35 22.81
CA LYS A 126 -1.55 0.59 23.71
C LYS A 126 -0.04 0.32 23.80
N GLU A 127 0.54 -0.20 22.73
CA GLU A 127 1.97 -0.50 22.60
C GLU A 127 2.60 0.42 21.55
N ARG A 128 3.88 0.71 21.70
CA ARG A 128 4.63 1.48 20.70
C ARG A 128 5.53 0.53 19.92
N LEU A 129 5.71 0.83 18.64
CA LEU A 129 6.60 0.05 17.78
C LEU A 129 8.03 0.08 18.31
N ALA A 130 8.49 1.20 18.84
CA ALA A 130 9.81 1.37 19.43
C ALA A 130 10.07 0.39 20.60
N ASP A 131 9.04 -0.02 21.33
CA ASP A 131 9.16 -1.00 22.42
C ASP A 131 9.22 -2.45 21.91
N CYS A 132 8.83 -2.65 20.66
CA CYS A 132 8.66 -3.97 20.04
C CYS A 132 9.82 -4.35 19.11
N ILE A 133 10.57 -3.38 18.61
CA ILE A 133 11.65 -3.58 17.63
C ILE A 133 12.98 -3.06 18.14
N PRO A 134 14.12 -3.72 17.79
CA PRO A 134 15.43 -3.22 18.11
C PRO A 134 15.73 -1.87 17.46
N GLU A 135 16.35 -0.94 18.17
CA GLU A 135 16.71 0.40 17.68
C GLU A 135 17.48 0.37 16.34
N ARG A 136 18.30 -0.68 16.11
CA ARG A 136 19.07 -0.85 14.87
C ARG A 136 18.22 -1.07 13.61
N VAL A 137 16.93 -1.31 13.73
CA VAL A 137 16.02 -1.60 12.60
C VAL A 137 15.46 -0.32 11.98
N LEU A 138 15.82 0.86 12.48
CA LEU A 138 15.35 2.14 11.94
C LEU A 138 15.82 2.32 10.48
N PRO A 139 14.93 2.71 9.56
CA PRO A 139 15.32 3.00 8.18
C PRO A 139 16.24 4.21 8.14
N VAL A 140 17.41 4.04 7.52
CA VAL A 140 18.36 5.13 7.28
C VAL A 140 18.24 5.57 5.84
N SER A 141 17.71 6.76 5.59
CA SER A 141 17.75 7.38 4.27
C SER A 141 18.57 8.66 4.31
N THR A 142 19.52 8.78 3.40
CA THR A 142 20.35 9.97 3.22
C THR A 142 19.73 10.96 2.24
N ARG A 143 18.64 10.58 1.56
CA ARG A 143 17.95 11.43 0.59
C ARG A 143 16.72 12.06 1.22
N PRO A 144 16.54 13.39 1.11
CA PRO A 144 15.28 14.02 1.51
C PRO A 144 14.15 13.50 0.60
N PRO A 145 12.93 13.33 1.14
CA PRO A 145 11.78 12.96 0.33
C PRO A 145 11.55 14.00 -0.76
N LYS A 146 11.30 13.56 -1.99
CA LYS A 146 10.86 14.46 -3.07
C LYS A 146 9.43 14.91 -2.83
N ASP A 147 9.08 16.06 -3.41
CA ASP A 147 7.69 16.52 -3.43
C ASP A 147 6.82 15.45 -4.11
N LEU A 148 5.69 15.11 -3.48
CA LEU A 148 4.73 14.13 -3.98
C LEU A 148 4.27 14.44 -5.41
N LYS A 149 4.14 15.74 -5.76
CA LYS A 149 3.79 16.18 -7.11
C LYS A 149 4.85 15.75 -8.13
N VAL A 150 6.13 15.92 -7.82
CA VAL A 150 7.25 15.51 -8.68
C VAL A 150 7.24 14.00 -8.89
N LEU A 151 6.89 13.23 -7.86
CA LEU A 151 6.77 11.76 -7.97
C LEU A 151 5.60 11.34 -8.85
N ILE A 152 4.43 11.96 -8.66
CA ILE A 152 3.25 11.71 -9.51
C ILE A 152 3.56 12.04 -10.98
N ASP A 153 4.17 13.18 -11.25
CA ASP A 153 4.53 13.60 -12.61
C ASP A 153 5.54 12.64 -13.25
N SER A 154 6.50 12.14 -12.47
CA SER A 154 7.46 11.12 -12.94
C SER A 154 6.77 9.80 -13.30
N GLU A 155 5.87 9.31 -12.44
CA GLU A 155 5.11 8.07 -12.69
C GLU A 155 4.17 8.23 -13.90
N LEU A 156 3.52 9.37 -14.06
CA LEU A 156 2.67 9.66 -15.23
C LEU A 156 3.49 9.68 -16.52
N SER A 157 4.70 10.24 -16.51
CA SER A 157 5.60 10.23 -17.67
C SER A 157 5.98 8.80 -18.09
N GLN A 158 6.22 7.90 -17.14
CA GLN A 158 6.49 6.50 -17.43
C GLN A 158 5.26 5.76 -17.99
N VAL A 159 4.05 6.13 -17.54
CA VAL A 159 2.80 5.63 -18.13
C VAL A 159 2.68 6.06 -19.58
N ASP A 160 2.99 7.32 -19.89
CA ASP A 160 2.96 7.85 -21.27
C ASP A 160 3.94 7.11 -22.18
N GLU A 161 5.15 6.83 -21.71
CA GLU A 161 6.14 6.02 -22.45
C GLU A 161 5.62 4.59 -22.74
N LEU A 162 4.97 3.96 -21.77
CA LEU A 162 4.38 2.63 -21.94
C LEU A 162 3.23 2.64 -22.95
N LEU A 163 2.43 3.71 -22.99
CA LEU A 163 1.32 3.86 -23.94
C LEU A 163 1.82 4.10 -25.37
N GLN A 164 2.93 4.85 -25.54
CA GLN A 164 3.56 5.09 -26.85
C GLN A 164 4.20 3.82 -27.42
N ALA A 165 4.70 2.93 -26.56
CA ALA A 165 5.41 1.70 -26.98
C ALA A 165 4.51 0.59 -27.53
N GLY A 166 3.18 0.79 -27.64
CA GLY A 166 2.24 -0.12 -28.31
C GLY A 166 1.22 -0.82 -27.43
N SER A 167 0.19 -1.42 -28.06
CA SER A 167 -1.01 -1.95 -27.40
C SER A 167 -0.77 -3.08 -26.38
N ARG A 168 0.32 -3.82 -26.51
CA ARG A 168 0.66 -4.91 -25.56
C ARG A 168 1.06 -4.40 -24.17
N LYS A 169 1.44 -3.13 -24.05
CA LYS A 169 1.84 -2.50 -22.78
C LYS A 169 0.71 -1.75 -22.09
N GLY A 170 -0.51 -1.74 -22.66
CA GLY A 170 -1.68 -1.08 -22.07
C GLY A 170 -2.08 -1.62 -20.69
N ILE A 171 -1.92 -2.93 -20.47
CA ILE A 171 -2.17 -3.57 -19.17
C ILE A 171 -1.15 -3.09 -18.13
N GLN A 172 0.12 -2.97 -18.51
CA GLN A 172 1.18 -2.46 -17.63
C GLN A 172 0.96 -0.98 -17.28
N ALA A 173 0.57 -0.17 -18.26
CA ALA A 173 0.22 1.24 -18.05
C ALA A 173 -1.00 1.38 -17.11
N ALA A 174 -2.04 0.55 -17.27
CA ALA A 174 -3.20 0.51 -16.39
C ALA A 174 -2.82 0.13 -14.95
N ALA A 175 -1.98 -0.89 -14.79
CA ALA A 175 -1.50 -1.32 -13.49
C ALA A 175 -0.72 -0.21 -12.77
N ARG A 176 0.13 0.55 -13.51
CA ARG A 176 0.90 1.66 -12.96
C ARG A 176 0.03 2.88 -12.59
N LEU A 177 -1.08 3.09 -13.30
CA LEU A 177 -2.03 4.17 -12.98
C LEU A 177 -2.88 3.88 -11.74
N ARG A 178 -3.16 2.61 -11.41
CA ARG A 178 -3.99 2.25 -10.24
C ARG A 178 -3.56 2.93 -8.95
N PRO A 179 -2.28 2.86 -8.52
CA PRO A 179 -1.83 3.49 -7.29
C PRO A 179 -1.95 5.02 -7.34
N ILE A 180 -1.67 5.64 -8.50
CA ILE A 180 -1.78 7.09 -8.69
C ILE A 180 -3.24 7.54 -8.55
N LEU A 181 -4.17 6.78 -9.10
CA LEU A 181 -5.60 7.06 -8.99
C LEU A 181 -6.13 6.81 -7.58
N ALA A 182 -5.66 5.76 -6.90
CA ALA A 182 -5.96 5.54 -5.50
C ALA A 182 -5.50 6.73 -4.64
N LEU A 183 -4.30 7.26 -4.91
CA LEU A 183 -3.79 8.47 -4.26
C LEU A 183 -4.66 9.71 -4.58
N ALA A 184 -5.02 9.89 -5.85
CA ALA A 184 -5.86 11.02 -6.29
C ALA A 184 -7.29 10.96 -5.71
N THR A 185 -7.85 9.76 -5.55
CA THR A 185 -9.17 9.56 -4.93
C THR A 185 -9.12 9.73 -3.41
N ALA A 186 -8.01 9.37 -2.78
CA ALA A 186 -7.80 9.57 -1.35
C ALA A 186 -7.71 11.04 -0.94
N THR A 187 -7.21 11.89 -1.85
CA THR A 187 -7.09 13.34 -1.61
C THR A 187 -8.36 14.14 -1.95
N ARG A 188 -9.41 13.49 -2.48
CA ARG A 188 -10.70 14.11 -2.80
C ARG A 188 -11.78 13.53 -1.89
N SER A 189 -12.45 14.39 -1.14
CA SER A 189 -13.50 14.02 -0.17
C SER A 189 -14.78 13.44 -0.77
N ASP A 190 -14.99 13.50 -2.10
CA ASP A 190 -16.22 13.12 -2.78
C ASP A 190 -16.02 12.20 -4.01
N ALA A 191 -14.91 11.48 -4.09
CA ALA A 191 -14.64 10.70 -5.28
C ALA A 191 -15.30 9.30 -5.22
N GLU A 192 -16.24 9.03 -6.13
CA GLU A 192 -16.64 7.69 -6.53
C GLU A 192 -15.39 6.84 -6.85
N ARG A 193 -15.42 5.59 -6.46
CA ARG A 193 -14.33 4.63 -6.76
C ARG A 193 -14.15 4.57 -8.28
N VAL A 194 -12.99 4.95 -8.76
CA VAL A 194 -12.64 4.82 -10.18
C VAL A 194 -12.63 3.33 -10.54
N THR A 195 -13.55 2.95 -11.40
CA THR A 195 -13.65 1.55 -11.85
C THR A 195 -12.55 1.23 -12.88
N GLU A 196 -12.22 -0.06 -13.02
CA GLU A 196 -11.24 -0.53 -14.01
C GLU A 196 -11.65 -0.11 -15.46
N GLY A 197 -12.95 -0.07 -15.73
CA GLY A 197 -13.49 0.40 -17.02
C GLY A 197 -13.27 1.90 -17.27
N GLU A 198 -13.33 2.75 -16.25
CA GLU A 198 -13.03 4.18 -16.33
C GLU A 198 -11.54 4.42 -16.54
N LEU A 199 -10.70 3.62 -15.88
CA LEU A 199 -9.26 3.58 -16.08
C LEU A 199 -8.88 3.27 -17.53
N LEU A 200 -9.45 2.21 -18.10
CA LEU A 200 -9.23 1.83 -19.50
C LEU A 200 -9.75 2.91 -20.47
N LYS A 201 -10.86 3.56 -20.16
CA LYS A 201 -11.37 4.70 -20.95
C LYS A 201 -10.42 5.90 -20.89
N ALA A 202 -9.91 6.25 -19.71
CA ALA A 202 -8.95 7.35 -19.54
C ALA A 202 -7.64 7.10 -20.31
N ILE A 203 -7.13 5.85 -20.23
CA ILE A 203 -5.93 5.41 -20.98
C ILE A 203 -6.17 5.52 -22.49
N ASN A 204 -7.35 5.06 -22.97
CA ASN A 204 -7.67 5.11 -24.39
C ASN A 204 -7.88 6.54 -24.90
N ARG A 205 -8.40 7.47 -24.09
CA ARG A 205 -8.49 8.90 -24.43
C ARG A 205 -7.09 9.48 -24.56
N ARG A 206 -6.25 9.32 -23.56
CA ARG A 206 -4.86 9.82 -23.57
C ARG A 206 -4.05 9.28 -24.75
N ARG A 207 -4.29 8.02 -25.17
CA ARG A 207 -3.69 7.40 -26.35
C ARG A 207 -4.16 8.01 -27.67
N ARG A 208 -5.37 8.59 -27.70
CA ARG A 208 -5.93 9.24 -28.91
C ARG A 208 -5.56 10.72 -29.02
N GLY A 209 -4.90 11.27 -27.99
CA GLY A 209 -4.52 12.70 -27.95
C GLY A 209 -5.69 13.62 -27.60
N ASP A 210 -6.76 13.07 -27.00
CA ASP A 210 -7.92 13.82 -26.50
C ASP A 210 -7.73 14.22 -25.01
#